data_24cba4c3d420dcd72a8a9c6510aeab19
#
_entry.id   24cba4c3d420dcd72a8a9c6510aeab19
#
_cell.length_a   1.000
_cell.length_b   1.000
_cell.length_c   1.000
_cell.angle_alpha   90.00
_cell.angle_beta   90.00
_cell.angle_gamma   90.00
#
_symmetry.space_group_name_H-M   'P 1'
#
loop_
_entity.id
_entity.type
_entity.pdbx_description
1 polymer ?
#
loop_
_entity_poly.entity_id
_entity_poly.type
_entity_poly.pdbx_seq_one_letter_code
_entity_poly.pdbx_strand_id
1 'polypeptide(L)'
;MRRLMAVALIAALAAAGTAAAQERKVKVGVLKLTSSAPIFVGVEKGFFKAFGIAPELVFFQAAAPIATALAAGQIEVGATGLTAALYNIVLQGEKLWIVADKGREWPGYPLVGIVVQRELWDKGEIRSVKDLRGKRIGLTTLGSTFHFHLGNILEKEGLKLADLKVIPLQAMPSTVEALKGKQVDAIMVPQPFPGRTEAEGFGKILAWAGDLYAWQIATVFYGKGFAADREKAVDFMKGYVKASRYYHDAVLVQKDGRVVPGRNYDEVVQITAKYTGARPEIIKIGFPYQDRNGRLLVPDIEKQMTWWVEHGFMKRAIPLKEIVDTSFVEAAIQAVKE
;
A
#
# COMPACT_ATOMS: atom_id res chain seq x y z
N MET A 1 -36.14 -14.29 58.43
CA MET A 1 -35.43 -15.04 57.38
C MET A 1 -35.79 -14.64 55.93
N ARG A 2 -36.99 -14.13 55.63
CA ARG A 2 -37.38 -13.75 54.24
C ARG A 2 -36.79 -12.43 53.70
N ARG A 3 -36.26 -11.54 54.54
CA ARG A 3 -35.65 -10.24 54.09
C ARG A 3 -34.15 -10.32 53.79
N LEU A 4 -33.47 -11.37 54.21
CA LEU A 4 -32.04 -11.56 53.92
C LEU A 4 -31.76 -12.24 52.56
N MET A 5 -32.76 -12.96 52.02
CA MET A 5 -32.66 -13.60 50.69
C MET A 5 -32.83 -12.64 49.49
N ALA A 6 -33.55 -11.52 49.69
CA ALA A 6 -33.80 -10.56 48.61
C ALA A 6 -32.59 -9.66 48.28
N VAL A 7 -31.70 -9.43 49.29
CA VAL A 7 -30.49 -8.58 49.11
C VAL A 7 -29.38 -9.38 48.40
N ALA A 8 -29.32 -10.69 48.57
CA ALA A 8 -28.32 -11.54 47.90
C ALA A 8 -28.59 -11.72 46.39
N LEU A 9 -29.83 -11.62 45.95
CA LEU A 9 -30.18 -11.78 44.52
C LEU A 9 -29.91 -10.51 43.69
N ILE A 10 -29.96 -9.33 44.32
CA ILE A 10 -29.68 -8.06 43.65
C ILE A 10 -28.15 -7.84 43.49
N ALA A 11 -27.33 -8.35 44.40
CA ALA A 11 -25.87 -8.28 44.29
C ALA A 11 -25.30 -9.24 43.24
N ALA A 12 -25.99 -10.32 42.88
CA ALA A 12 -25.56 -11.26 41.84
C ALA A 12 -25.85 -10.75 40.42
N LEU A 13 -26.80 -9.84 40.21
CA LEU A 13 -27.09 -9.23 38.90
C LEU A 13 -26.16 -8.03 38.55
N ALA A 14 -25.50 -7.43 39.56
CA ALA A 14 -24.57 -6.33 39.32
C ALA A 14 -23.15 -6.80 38.97
N ALA A 15 -22.86 -8.10 39.05
CA ALA A 15 -21.60 -8.72 38.65
C ALA A 15 -21.58 -9.28 37.25
N ALA A 16 -22.62 -9.04 36.42
CA ALA A 16 -22.56 -9.19 34.98
C ALA A 16 -21.73 -8.03 34.41
N GLY A 17 -20.47 -7.92 34.91
CA GLY A 17 -19.47 -7.04 34.31
C GLY A 17 -19.41 -7.33 32.83
N THR A 18 -19.47 -6.30 32.03
CA THR A 18 -19.17 -6.30 30.61
C THR A 18 -17.84 -7.03 30.44
N ALA A 19 -17.90 -8.32 30.09
CA ALA A 19 -16.73 -9.02 29.57
C ALA A 19 -16.35 -8.20 28.33
N ALA A 20 -15.32 -7.36 28.46
CA ALA A 20 -14.76 -6.66 27.31
C ALA A 20 -14.44 -7.75 26.31
N ALA A 21 -15.17 -7.78 25.18
CA ALA A 21 -14.97 -8.76 24.14
C ALA A 21 -13.47 -8.75 23.82
N GLN A 22 -12.82 -9.89 23.99
CA GLN A 22 -11.38 -10.00 23.75
C GLN A 22 -11.10 -9.60 22.33
N GLU A 23 -10.24 -8.58 22.12
CA GLU A 23 -9.90 -8.08 20.80
C GLU A 23 -9.27 -9.21 19.96
N ARG A 24 -9.80 -9.43 18.78
CA ARG A 24 -9.29 -10.45 17.85
C ARG A 24 -8.04 -9.91 17.15
N LYS A 25 -6.90 -10.51 17.46
CA LYS A 25 -5.62 -10.15 16.84
C LYS A 25 -5.64 -10.50 15.36
N VAL A 26 -5.04 -9.62 14.53
CA VAL A 26 -4.88 -9.79 13.08
C VAL A 26 -3.48 -9.35 12.68
N LYS A 27 -2.67 -10.27 12.19
CA LYS A 27 -1.33 -9.95 11.66
C LYS A 27 -1.44 -9.35 10.27
N VAL A 28 -0.97 -8.11 10.12
CA VAL A 28 -1.07 -7.32 8.89
C VAL A 28 0.33 -7.03 8.35
N GLY A 29 0.65 -7.61 7.19
CA GLY A 29 1.91 -7.34 6.48
C GLY A 29 1.84 -5.99 5.76
N VAL A 30 2.74 -5.09 6.11
CA VAL A 30 2.81 -3.72 5.59
C VAL A 30 4.24 -3.29 5.28
N LEU A 31 4.36 -2.18 4.57
CA LEU A 31 5.63 -1.49 4.32
C LEU A 31 5.64 -0.13 5.02
N LYS A 32 6.82 0.36 5.39
CA LYS A 32 7.02 1.70 5.97
C LYS A 32 6.93 2.79 4.89
N LEU A 33 5.74 2.95 4.30
CA LEU A 33 5.47 3.86 3.17
C LEU A 33 4.32 4.83 3.51
N THR A 34 4.29 5.96 2.83
CA THR A 34 3.17 6.92 2.94
C THR A 34 1.84 6.29 2.51
N SER A 35 1.86 5.37 1.54
CA SER A 35 0.66 4.63 1.12
C SER A 35 0.11 3.66 2.18
N SER A 36 0.84 3.41 3.27
CA SER A 36 0.32 2.64 4.40
C SER A 36 -0.35 3.51 5.47
N ALA A 37 -0.38 4.83 5.28
CA ALA A 37 -0.97 5.79 6.22
C ALA A 37 -2.39 5.46 6.65
N PRO A 38 -3.32 5.00 5.78
CA PRO A 38 -4.66 4.61 6.23
C PRO A 38 -4.64 3.52 7.31
N ILE A 39 -3.75 2.51 7.17
CA ILE A 39 -3.61 1.44 8.17
C ILE A 39 -3.04 2.01 9.47
N PHE A 40 -2.00 2.85 9.38
CA PHE A 40 -1.38 3.49 10.56
C PHE A 40 -2.38 4.38 11.31
N VAL A 41 -3.14 5.19 10.58
CA VAL A 41 -4.24 5.99 11.13
C VAL A 41 -5.28 5.10 11.79
N GLY A 42 -5.69 4.01 11.14
CA GLY A 42 -6.67 3.07 11.70
C GLY A 42 -6.24 2.47 13.04
N VAL A 43 -4.94 2.17 13.19
CA VAL A 43 -4.35 1.67 14.44
C VAL A 43 -4.32 2.79 15.49
N GLU A 44 -3.72 3.95 15.20
CA GLU A 44 -3.54 5.05 16.15
C GLU A 44 -4.88 5.65 16.60
N LYS A 45 -5.87 5.74 15.72
CA LYS A 45 -7.20 6.27 16.04
C LYS A 45 -8.14 5.23 16.64
N GLY A 46 -7.70 3.97 16.78
CA GLY A 46 -8.51 2.89 17.33
C GLY A 46 -9.69 2.50 16.42
N PHE A 47 -9.63 2.78 15.12
CA PHE A 47 -10.76 2.47 14.22
C PHE A 47 -10.97 0.98 14.04
N PHE A 48 -9.92 0.17 14.08
CA PHE A 48 -10.02 -1.28 14.10
C PHE A 48 -10.57 -1.79 15.44
N LYS A 49 -10.09 -1.21 16.54
CA LYS A 49 -10.53 -1.55 17.89
C LYS A 49 -12.03 -1.34 18.08
N ALA A 50 -12.60 -0.31 17.48
CA ALA A 50 -14.05 -0.04 17.50
C ALA A 50 -14.90 -1.20 16.94
N PHE A 51 -14.29 -2.13 16.19
CA PHE A 51 -14.92 -3.35 15.66
C PHE A 51 -14.31 -4.63 16.24
N GLY A 52 -13.67 -4.53 17.40
CA GLY A 52 -13.11 -5.68 18.11
C GLY A 52 -11.88 -6.30 17.43
N ILE A 53 -11.16 -5.54 16.61
CA ILE A 53 -9.95 -5.98 15.90
C ILE A 53 -8.71 -5.29 16.48
N ALA A 54 -7.65 -6.07 16.75
CA ALA A 54 -6.33 -5.60 17.16
C ALA A 54 -5.30 -5.94 16.07
N PRO A 55 -4.99 -5.01 15.12
CA PRO A 55 -3.98 -5.26 14.10
C PRO A 55 -2.58 -5.32 14.72
N GLU A 56 -1.84 -6.40 14.40
CA GLU A 56 -0.41 -6.54 14.69
C GLU A 56 0.37 -6.30 13.40
N LEU A 57 1.03 -5.14 13.28
CA LEU A 57 1.74 -4.77 12.06
C LEU A 57 3.06 -5.52 11.93
N VAL A 58 3.23 -6.26 10.83
CA VAL A 58 4.46 -6.96 10.46
C VAL A 58 5.09 -6.20 9.30
N PHE A 59 6.26 -5.59 9.55
CA PHE A 59 6.92 -4.73 8.56
C PHE A 59 7.85 -5.52 7.65
N PHE A 60 7.69 -5.32 6.35
CA PHE A 60 8.53 -5.88 5.30
C PHE A 60 9.31 -4.77 4.58
N GLN A 61 10.31 -5.16 3.77
CA GLN A 61 11.14 -4.22 3.02
C GLN A 61 10.87 -4.23 1.50
N ALA A 62 10.03 -5.15 1.04
CA ALA A 62 9.56 -5.27 -0.34
C ALA A 62 8.16 -5.91 -0.38
N ALA A 63 7.45 -5.78 -1.50
CA ALA A 63 6.08 -6.28 -1.65
C ALA A 63 6.01 -7.81 -1.79
N ALA A 64 6.91 -8.43 -2.57
CA ALA A 64 6.86 -9.85 -2.88
C ALA A 64 6.92 -10.77 -1.62
N PRO A 65 7.75 -10.50 -0.59
CA PRO A 65 7.76 -11.30 0.64
C PRO A 65 6.43 -11.28 1.42
N ILE A 66 5.62 -10.24 1.28
CA ILE A 66 4.29 -10.17 1.93
C ILE A 66 3.36 -11.24 1.34
N ALA A 67 3.37 -11.43 0.02
CA ALA A 67 2.56 -12.45 -0.63
C ALA A 67 2.98 -13.87 -0.17
N THR A 68 4.29 -14.12 -0.05
CA THR A 68 4.82 -15.38 0.48
C THR A 68 4.42 -15.61 1.93
N ALA A 69 4.54 -14.60 2.80
CA ALA A 69 4.16 -14.70 4.20
C ALA A 69 2.65 -14.94 4.38
N LEU A 70 1.82 -14.35 3.50
CA LEU A 70 0.38 -14.57 3.49
C LEU A 70 0.04 -16.01 3.10
N ALA A 71 0.65 -16.54 2.03
CA ALA A 71 0.46 -17.92 1.59
C ALA A 71 0.90 -18.93 2.66
N ALA A 72 1.99 -18.63 3.38
CA ALA A 72 2.49 -19.44 4.49
C ALA A 72 1.66 -19.31 5.77
N GLY A 73 0.61 -18.47 5.82
CA GLY A 73 -0.19 -18.22 7.02
C GLY A 73 0.53 -17.47 8.14
N GLN A 74 1.68 -16.86 7.86
CA GLN A 74 2.45 -16.08 8.82
C GLN A 74 1.79 -14.71 9.12
N ILE A 75 1.02 -14.21 8.17
CA ILE A 75 0.16 -13.04 8.27
C ILE A 75 -1.23 -13.38 7.73
N GLU A 76 -2.26 -12.67 8.17
CA GLU A 76 -3.66 -12.88 7.78
C GLU A 76 -4.09 -11.91 6.69
N VAL A 77 -3.55 -10.69 6.73
CA VAL A 77 -3.82 -9.59 5.80
C VAL A 77 -2.50 -9.09 5.23
N GLY A 78 -2.46 -8.88 3.93
CA GLY A 78 -1.37 -8.18 3.26
C GLY A 78 -1.86 -6.83 2.73
N ALA A 79 -1.00 -5.81 2.79
CA ALA A 79 -1.34 -4.48 2.31
C ALA A 79 -0.14 -3.84 1.60
N THR A 80 -0.04 -4.10 0.29
CA THR A 80 1.11 -3.67 -0.52
C THR A 80 0.79 -3.66 -2.01
N GLY A 81 1.82 -3.41 -2.83
CA GLY A 81 1.73 -3.44 -4.28
C GLY A 81 1.43 -4.84 -4.85
N LEU A 82 0.72 -4.87 -5.95
CA LEU A 82 0.45 -6.07 -6.73
C LEU A 82 1.70 -6.48 -7.52
N THR A 83 2.17 -7.70 -7.33
CA THR A 83 3.39 -8.25 -7.95
C THR A 83 3.11 -9.52 -8.72
N ALA A 84 3.93 -9.86 -9.71
CA ALA A 84 3.85 -11.15 -10.38
C ALA A 84 3.95 -12.32 -9.40
N ALA A 85 4.74 -12.17 -8.32
CA ALA A 85 4.86 -13.19 -7.26
C ALA A 85 3.51 -13.48 -6.57
N LEU A 86 2.70 -12.45 -6.28
CA LEU A 86 1.37 -12.63 -5.70
C LEU A 86 0.47 -13.47 -6.61
N TYR A 87 0.43 -13.16 -7.90
CA TYR A 87 -0.38 -13.91 -8.86
C TYR A 87 0.14 -15.33 -9.07
N ASN A 88 1.47 -15.52 -9.13
CA ASN A 88 2.06 -16.85 -9.30
C ASN A 88 1.78 -17.78 -8.12
N ILE A 89 1.70 -17.27 -6.89
CA ILE A 89 1.28 -18.02 -5.71
C ILE A 89 -0.15 -18.55 -5.90
N VAL A 90 -1.06 -17.74 -6.45
CA VAL A 90 -2.43 -18.19 -6.77
C VAL A 90 -2.42 -19.23 -7.90
N LEU A 91 -1.59 -19.06 -8.92
CA LEU A 91 -1.42 -20.06 -9.99
C LEU A 91 -0.84 -21.40 -9.51
N GLN A 92 -0.13 -21.41 -8.38
CA GLN A 92 0.38 -22.60 -7.71
C GLN A 92 -0.67 -23.28 -6.81
N GLY A 93 -1.88 -22.72 -6.71
CA GLY A 93 -3.02 -23.32 -5.99
C GLY A 93 -3.35 -22.69 -4.65
N GLU A 94 -2.56 -21.71 -4.20
CA GLU A 94 -2.90 -20.96 -2.99
C GLU A 94 -4.09 -20.03 -3.24
N LYS A 95 -4.89 -19.82 -2.19
CA LYS A 95 -6.06 -18.93 -2.27
C LYS A 95 -5.84 -17.68 -1.44
N LEU A 96 -5.95 -16.55 -2.11
CA LEU A 96 -6.00 -15.22 -1.52
C LEU A 96 -6.96 -14.35 -2.34
N TRP A 97 -7.44 -13.26 -1.75
CA TRP A 97 -8.34 -12.32 -2.41
C TRP A 97 -7.86 -10.90 -2.27
N ILE A 98 -7.85 -10.18 -3.38
CA ILE A 98 -7.67 -8.73 -3.44
C ILE A 98 -9.04 -8.13 -3.08
N VAL A 99 -9.10 -7.34 -1.99
CA VAL A 99 -10.38 -6.95 -1.38
C VAL A 99 -10.62 -5.45 -1.30
N ALA A 100 -9.55 -4.62 -1.30
CA ALA A 100 -9.69 -3.17 -1.21
C ALA A 100 -8.51 -2.42 -1.82
N ASP A 101 -8.74 -1.16 -2.21
CA ASP A 101 -7.71 -0.20 -2.61
C ASP A 101 -6.82 0.19 -1.41
N LYS A 102 -5.54 0.36 -1.65
CA LYS A 102 -4.55 0.88 -0.69
C LYS A 102 -3.70 2.01 -1.28
N GLY A 103 -3.90 2.34 -2.52
CA GLY A 103 -3.19 3.42 -3.19
C GLY A 103 -3.12 3.24 -4.70
N ARG A 104 -3.21 4.37 -5.39
CA ARG A 104 -3.16 4.48 -6.84
C ARG A 104 -2.10 5.47 -7.26
N GLU A 105 -1.45 5.20 -8.36
CA GLU A 105 -0.75 6.22 -9.12
C GLU A 105 -1.81 7.11 -9.75
N TRP A 106 -1.77 8.39 -9.42
CA TRP A 106 -2.75 9.36 -9.89
C TRP A 106 -2.10 10.74 -10.09
N PRO A 107 -2.42 11.46 -11.18
CA PRO A 107 -1.85 12.77 -11.44
C PRO A 107 -2.05 13.75 -10.26
N GLY A 108 -0.96 14.42 -9.87
CA GLY A 108 -0.96 15.37 -8.75
C GLY A 108 -0.89 14.74 -7.35
N TYR A 109 -0.78 13.40 -7.24
CA TYR A 109 -0.65 12.69 -5.97
C TYR A 109 0.65 11.86 -5.94
N PRO A 110 1.73 12.38 -5.36
CA PRO A 110 3.03 11.72 -5.35
C PRO A 110 3.00 10.38 -4.64
N LEU A 111 3.26 9.28 -5.35
CA LEU A 111 3.43 7.96 -4.78
C LEU A 111 4.79 7.36 -5.18
N VAL A 112 4.98 6.93 -6.42
CA VAL A 112 6.25 6.39 -6.88
C VAL A 112 7.01 7.44 -7.69
N GLY A 113 8.26 7.70 -7.30
CA GLY A 113 9.16 8.58 -8.03
C GLY A 113 10.17 7.81 -8.85
N ILE A 114 10.46 8.30 -10.05
CA ILE A 114 11.69 7.99 -10.77
C ILE A 114 12.72 8.99 -10.26
N VAL A 115 13.76 8.49 -9.59
CA VAL A 115 14.82 9.31 -9.01
C VAL A 115 16.12 9.00 -9.71
N VAL A 116 16.80 10.04 -10.18
CA VAL A 116 18.10 9.94 -10.85
C VAL A 116 19.23 10.44 -9.95
N GLN A 117 20.45 10.00 -10.18
CA GLN A 117 21.61 10.56 -9.50
C GLN A 117 21.66 12.07 -9.68
N ARG A 118 21.86 12.81 -8.60
CA ARG A 118 21.93 14.26 -8.61
C ARG A 118 23.00 14.77 -9.58
N GLU A 119 24.14 14.11 -9.63
CA GLU A 119 25.24 14.46 -10.53
C GLU A 119 24.86 14.36 -12.01
N LEU A 120 24.14 13.28 -12.42
CA LEU A 120 23.69 13.11 -13.80
C LEU A 120 22.63 14.16 -14.19
N TRP A 121 21.78 14.51 -13.23
CA TRP A 121 20.85 15.63 -13.41
C TRP A 121 21.59 16.94 -13.60
N ASP A 122 22.51 17.28 -12.71
CA ASP A 122 23.21 18.56 -12.74
C ASP A 122 24.06 18.73 -14.01
N LYS A 123 24.65 17.65 -14.52
CA LYS A 123 25.36 17.63 -15.81
C LYS A 123 24.45 17.69 -17.05
N GLY A 124 23.13 17.59 -16.87
CA GLY A 124 22.18 17.56 -17.98
C GLY A 124 22.10 16.23 -18.75
N GLU A 125 22.72 15.16 -18.21
CA GLU A 125 22.73 13.84 -18.86
C GLU A 125 21.39 13.10 -18.75
N ILE A 126 20.59 13.40 -17.71
CA ILE A 126 19.25 12.85 -17.52
C ILE A 126 18.31 13.99 -17.12
N ARG A 127 17.40 14.36 -18.00
CA ARG A 127 16.39 15.41 -17.81
C ARG A 127 14.96 14.94 -18.11
N SER A 128 14.85 13.80 -18.78
CA SER A 128 13.58 13.18 -19.20
C SER A 128 13.65 11.66 -19.10
N VAL A 129 12.49 11.00 -19.20
CA VAL A 129 12.42 9.53 -19.24
C VAL A 129 13.19 8.97 -20.45
N LYS A 130 13.24 9.70 -21.58
CA LYS A 130 13.97 9.29 -22.78
C LYS A 130 15.48 9.16 -22.57
N ASP A 131 16.03 9.96 -21.66
CA ASP A 131 17.46 9.96 -21.34
C ASP A 131 17.88 8.73 -20.50
N LEU A 132 16.90 7.93 -20.06
CA LEU A 132 17.17 6.65 -19.37
C LEU A 132 17.67 5.55 -20.31
N ARG A 133 17.62 5.72 -21.66
CA ARG A 133 18.16 4.76 -22.62
C ARG A 133 19.61 4.43 -22.30
N GLY A 134 19.90 3.12 -22.19
CA GLY A 134 21.24 2.60 -21.85
C GLY A 134 21.65 2.75 -20.37
N LYS A 135 20.87 3.45 -19.56
CA LYS A 135 21.18 3.69 -18.13
C LYS A 135 20.82 2.47 -17.26
N ARG A 136 21.50 2.38 -16.10
CA ARG A 136 21.21 1.38 -15.05
C ARG A 136 20.09 1.89 -14.18
N ILE A 137 18.99 1.15 -14.08
CA ILE A 137 17.85 1.49 -13.21
C ILE A 137 17.63 0.43 -12.14
N GLY A 138 17.68 0.84 -10.87
CA GLY A 138 17.43 -0.01 -9.72
C GLY A 138 15.96 -0.19 -9.42
N LEU A 139 15.54 -1.44 -9.24
CA LEU A 139 14.20 -1.83 -8.76
C LEU A 139 14.37 -2.82 -7.59
N THR A 140 13.29 -3.04 -6.82
CA THR A 140 13.32 -4.07 -5.77
C THR A 140 13.48 -5.47 -6.36
N THR A 141 12.58 -5.87 -7.27
CA THR A 141 12.63 -7.19 -7.93
C THR A 141 12.11 -7.09 -9.36
N LEU A 142 12.58 -7.98 -10.23
CA LEU A 142 11.88 -8.22 -11.49
C LEU A 142 10.49 -8.80 -11.17
N GLY A 143 9.46 -8.38 -11.91
CA GLY A 143 8.08 -8.74 -11.59
C GLY A 143 7.47 -7.93 -10.44
N SER A 144 8.18 -6.89 -9.92
CA SER A 144 7.58 -5.95 -8.98
C SER A 144 6.61 -4.97 -9.67
N THR A 145 5.75 -4.34 -8.88
CA THR A 145 4.89 -3.25 -9.34
C THR A 145 5.68 -2.14 -10.03
N PHE A 146 6.89 -1.84 -9.56
CA PHE A 146 7.77 -0.84 -10.17
C PHE A 146 8.26 -1.29 -11.55
N HIS A 147 8.51 -2.59 -11.76
CA HIS A 147 8.89 -3.13 -13.06
C HIS A 147 7.75 -2.97 -14.09
N PHE A 148 6.52 -3.28 -13.69
CA PHE A 148 5.32 -3.03 -14.48
C PHE A 148 5.17 -1.55 -14.83
N HIS A 149 5.27 -0.66 -13.84
CA HIS A 149 5.15 0.78 -14.05
C HIS A 149 6.22 1.31 -14.99
N LEU A 150 7.47 0.92 -14.76
CA LEU A 150 8.58 1.33 -15.62
C LEU A 150 8.32 0.92 -17.07
N GLY A 151 7.91 -0.34 -17.31
CA GLY A 151 7.59 -0.83 -18.66
C GLY A 151 6.56 0.04 -19.36
N ASN A 152 5.42 0.29 -18.71
CA ASN A 152 4.34 1.11 -19.28
C ASN A 152 4.75 2.58 -19.51
N ILE A 153 5.54 3.16 -18.59
CA ILE A 153 6.05 4.53 -18.77
C ILE A 153 7.01 4.60 -19.95
N LEU A 154 7.92 3.64 -20.07
CA LEU A 154 8.88 3.57 -21.18
C LEU A 154 8.18 3.41 -22.53
N GLU A 155 7.17 2.55 -22.62
CA GLU A 155 6.39 2.33 -23.85
C GLU A 155 5.71 3.62 -24.34
N LYS A 156 5.16 4.44 -23.43
CA LYS A 156 4.60 5.75 -23.77
C LYS A 156 5.63 6.73 -24.33
N GLU A 157 6.88 6.59 -23.92
CA GLU A 157 7.99 7.44 -24.38
C GLU A 157 8.74 6.84 -25.60
N GLY A 158 8.22 5.73 -26.18
CA GLY A 158 8.83 5.05 -27.33
C GLY A 158 10.09 4.27 -26.97
N LEU A 159 10.21 3.85 -25.71
CA LEU A 159 11.28 3.00 -25.19
C LEU A 159 10.73 1.63 -24.80
N LYS A 160 11.64 0.66 -24.59
CA LYS A 160 11.33 -0.67 -24.05
C LYS A 160 12.19 -0.96 -22.84
N LEU A 161 11.78 -1.89 -22.00
CA LEU A 161 12.61 -2.35 -20.85
C LEU A 161 14.00 -2.82 -21.29
N ALA A 162 14.11 -3.44 -22.48
CA ALA A 162 15.38 -3.85 -23.06
C ALA A 162 16.33 -2.69 -23.44
N ASP A 163 15.81 -1.48 -23.54
CA ASP A 163 16.64 -0.28 -23.76
C ASP A 163 17.39 0.15 -22.50
N LEU A 164 17.07 -0.39 -21.32
CA LEU A 164 17.67 -0.08 -20.04
C LEU A 164 18.40 -1.29 -19.45
N LYS A 165 19.27 -1.05 -18.48
CA LYS A 165 19.88 -2.08 -17.64
C LYS A 165 19.12 -2.14 -16.31
N VAL A 166 18.10 -2.98 -16.21
CA VAL A 166 17.31 -3.12 -14.97
C VAL A 166 18.07 -3.97 -13.96
N ILE A 167 18.30 -3.43 -12.77
CA ILE A 167 19.08 -4.06 -11.68
C ILE A 167 18.14 -4.38 -10.50
N PRO A 168 17.88 -5.66 -10.19
CA PRO A 168 17.11 -6.04 -9.02
C PRO A 168 17.95 -5.95 -7.74
N LEU A 169 17.47 -5.20 -6.74
CA LEU A 169 18.19 -4.87 -5.50
C LEU A 169 17.49 -5.39 -4.23
N GLN A 170 16.46 -6.21 -4.39
CA GLN A 170 15.72 -6.98 -3.40
C GLN A 170 14.89 -6.16 -2.40
N ALA A 171 15.39 -5.03 -1.90
CA ALA A 171 14.72 -4.22 -0.88
C ALA A 171 14.77 -2.73 -1.23
N MET A 172 13.78 -1.96 -0.74
CA MET A 172 13.77 -0.50 -0.97
C MET A 172 14.98 0.21 -0.37
N PRO A 173 15.43 -0.09 0.86
CA PRO A 173 16.66 0.52 1.38
C PRO A 173 17.89 0.23 0.50
N SER A 174 18.08 -1.01 0.07
CA SER A 174 19.20 -1.39 -0.82
C SER A 174 19.13 -0.66 -2.17
N THR A 175 17.91 -0.43 -2.69
CA THR A 175 17.71 0.33 -3.93
C THR A 175 18.16 1.79 -3.77
N VAL A 176 17.84 2.42 -2.63
CA VAL A 176 18.27 3.78 -2.30
C VAL A 176 19.78 3.86 -2.11
N GLU A 177 20.37 2.92 -1.37
CA GLU A 177 21.83 2.88 -1.15
C GLU A 177 22.61 2.64 -2.46
N ALA A 178 22.06 1.86 -3.40
CA ALA A 178 22.66 1.66 -4.72
C ALA A 178 22.71 2.96 -5.55
N LEU A 179 21.69 3.82 -5.44
CA LEU A 179 21.72 5.15 -6.06
C LEU A 179 22.80 6.04 -5.40
N LYS A 180 22.82 6.06 -4.06
CA LYS A 180 23.79 6.84 -3.28
C LYS A 180 25.23 6.41 -3.57
N GLY A 181 25.45 5.10 -3.67
CA GLY A 181 26.76 4.51 -4.03
C GLY A 181 27.07 4.52 -5.52
N LYS A 182 26.26 5.18 -6.36
CA LYS A 182 26.44 5.30 -7.82
C LYS A 182 26.51 3.93 -8.55
N GLN A 183 25.96 2.89 -7.95
CA GLN A 183 25.86 1.56 -8.58
C GLN A 183 24.79 1.53 -9.68
N VAL A 184 23.77 2.38 -9.56
CA VAL A 184 22.73 2.61 -10.55
C VAL A 184 22.60 4.11 -10.86
N ASP A 185 22.11 4.44 -12.05
CA ASP A 185 21.98 5.81 -12.53
C ASP A 185 20.63 6.42 -12.15
N ALA A 186 19.63 5.55 -12.00
CA ALA A 186 18.29 5.89 -11.55
C ALA A 186 17.69 4.77 -10.71
N ILE A 187 16.65 5.09 -9.94
CA ILE A 187 15.83 4.14 -9.19
C ILE A 187 14.34 4.48 -9.35
N MET A 188 13.50 3.49 -9.14
CA MET A 188 12.06 3.69 -9.03
C MET A 188 11.59 3.19 -7.66
N VAL A 189 11.18 4.12 -6.80
CA VAL A 189 10.83 3.84 -5.39
C VAL A 189 9.65 4.70 -4.94
N PRO A 190 8.84 4.22 -3.96
CA PRO A 190 7.69 4.96 -3.45
C PRO A 190 8.08 5.94 -2.33
N GLN A 191 7.21 6.91 -2.07
CA GLN A 191 7.32 7.79 -0.91
C GLN A 191 7.35 6.98 0.42
N PRO A 192 8.27 7.37 1.35
CA PRO A 192 8.98 8.64 1.44
C PRO A 192 10.40 8.64 0.81
N PHE A 193 10.81 7.58 0.12
CA PHE A 193 12.19 7.45 -0.38
C PHE A 193 12.59 8.52 -1.41
N PRO A 194 11.77 8.87 -2.44
CA PRO A 194 12.14 9.94 -3.38
C PRO A 194 12.42 11.27 -2.68
N GLY A 195 11.51 11.70 -1.80
CA GLY A 195 11.70 12.94 -1.05
C GLY A 195 12.92 12.92 -0.15
N ARG A 196 13.22 11.77 0.47
CA ARG A 196 14.42 11.60 1.29
C ARG A 196 15.70 11.71 0.46
N THR A 197 15.79 11.04 -0.70
CA THR A 197 16.98 11.09 -1.57
C THR A 197 17.27 12.50 -2.04
N GLU A 198 16.23 13.27 -2.38
CA GLU A 198 16.36 14.66 -2.80
C GLU A 198 16.79 15.57 -1.64
N ALA A 199 16.19 15.41 -0.45
CA ALA A 199 16.55 16.16 0.75
C ALA A 199 17.97 15.87 1.26
N GLU A 200 18.47 14.64 1.07
CA GLU A 200 19.86 14.26 1.36
C GLU A 200 20.85 14.66 0.24
N GLY A 201 20.37 15.19 -0.88
CA GLY A 201 21.16 15.81 -1.94
C GLY A 201 21.85 14.88 -2.94
N PHE A 202 21.65 13.55 -2.84
CA PHE A 202 22.29 12.61 -3.78
C PHE A 202 21.37 12.15 -4.93
N GLY A 203 20.06 12.39 -4.81
CA GLY A 203 19.08 12.10 -5.83
C GLY A 203 18.33 13.36 -6.30
N LYS A 204 17.74 13.28 -7.49
CA LYS A 204 16.79 14.27 -8.03
C LYS A 204 15.56 13.53 -8.55
N ILE A 205 14.39 13.93 -8.11
CA ILE A 205 13.13 13.40 -8.63
C ILE A 205 12.98 13.86 -10.07
N LEU A 206 13.03 12.91 -11.01
CA LEU A 206 12.85 13.13 -12.43
C LEU A 206 11.38 13.32 -12.78
N ALA A 207 10.54 12.43 -12.25
CA ALA A 207 9.09 12.44 -12.48
C ALA A 207 8.38 11.61 -11.40
N TRP A 208 7.10 11.92 -11.18
CA TRP A 208 6.18 11.05 -10.44
C TRP A 208 5.49 10.10 -11.43
N ALA A 209 5.46 8.82 -11.10
CA ALA A 209 4.89 7.80 -11.98
C ALA A 209 3.41 8.06 -12.28
N GLY A 210 2.65 8.55 -11.29
CA GLY A 210 1.24 8.87 -11.44
C GLY A 210 0.93 9.96 -12.46
N ASP A 211 1.86 10.90 -12.68
CA ASP A 211 1.72 11.94 -13.71
C ASP A 211 1.97 11.38 -15.12
N LEU A 212 2.72 10.29 -15.21
CA LEU A 212 3.05 9.62 -16.48
C LEU A 212 2.09 8.49 -16.80
N TYR A 213 1.65 7.73 -15.78
CA TYR A 213 0.80 6.55 -15.94
C TYR A 213 -0.06 6.30 -14.71
N ALA A 214 -1.35 6.67 -14.79
CA ALA A 214 -2.33 6.42 -13.71
C ALA A 214 -2.66 4.92 -13.60
N TRP A 215 -2.68 4.36 -12.36
CA TRP A 215 -2.80 2.92 -12.15
C TRP A 215 -3.19 2.52 -10.72
N GLN A 216 -3.94 1.40 -10.55
CA GLN A 216 -4.14 0.73 -9.27
C GLN A 216 -2.84 0.00 -8.86
N ILE A 217 -2.02 0.61 -8.01
CA ILE A 217 -0.70 0.06 -7.66
C ILE A 217 -0.73 -0.86 -6.45
N ALA A 218 -1.46 -0.48 -5.40
CA ALA A 218 -1.44 -1.18 -4.12
C ALA A 218 -2.85 -1.52 -3.66
N THR A 219 -2.97 -2.67 -2.98
CA THR A 219 -4.25 -3.19 -2.51
C THR A 219 -4.11 -3.83 -1.13
N VAL A 220 -5.24 -4.02 -0.47
CA VAL A 220 -5.39 -4.94 0.67
C VAL A 220 -5.81 -6.30 0.12
N PHE A 221 -5.20 -7.36 0.63
CA PHE A 221 -5.55 -8.72 0.26
C PHE A 221 -5.60 -9.64 1.49
N TYR A 222 -6.50 -10.59 1.46
CA TYR A 222 -6.78 -11.53 2.53
C TYR A 222 -6.26 -12.91 2.20
N GLY A 223 -5.65 -13.58 3.19
CA GLY A 223 -5.34 -15.00 3.12
C GLY A 223 -6.62 -15.86 3.25
N LYS A 224 -6.55 -17.10 2.77
CA LYS A 224 -7.68 -18.05 2.75
C LYS A 224 -8.37 -18.19 4.10
N GLY A 225 -7.61 -18.43 5.16
CA GLY A 225 -8.17 -18.63 6.51
C GLY A 225 -8.88 -17.39 7.04
N PHE A 226 -8.29 -16.21 6.81
CA PHE A 226 -8.87 -14.94 7.25
C PHE A 226 -10.15 -14.60 6.49
N ALA A 227 -10.16 -14.78 5.18
CA ALA A 227 -11.35 -14.54 4.36
C ALA A 227 -12.51 -15.51 4.68
N ALA A 228 -12.20 -16.73 5.13
CA ALA A 228 -13.21 -17.72 5.55
C ALA A 228 -13.94 -17.32 6.84
N ASP A 229 -13.28 -16.58 7.75
CA ASP A 229 -13.94 -15.95 8.89
C ASP A 229 -14.55 -14.61 8.45
N ARG A 230 -15.70 -14.72 7.79
CA ARG A 230 -16.37 -13.56 7.16
C ARG A 230 -16.65 -12.43 8.12
N GLU A 231 -17.04 -12.72 9.35
CA GLU A 231 -17.35 -11.71 10.37
C GLU A 231 -16.08 -10.92 10.74
N LYS A 232 -15.00 -11.63 11.10
CA LYS A 232 -13.71 -11.02 11.44
C LYS A 232 -13.13 -10.21 10.28
N ALA A 233 -13.22 -10.72 9.06
CA ALA A 233 -12.74 -10.08 7.85
C ALA A 233 -13.52 -8.80 7.50
N VAL A 234 -14.83 -8.80 7.67
CA VAL A 234 -15.68 -7.60 7.49
C VAL A 234 -15.43 -6.58 8.60
N ASP A 235 -15.26 -7.01 9.86
CA ASP A 235 -14.95 -6.11 10.97
C ASP A 235 -13.60 -5.41 10.79
N PHE A 236 -12.58 -6.13 10.31
CA PHE A 236 -11.33 -5.52 9.90
C PHE A 236 -11.55 -4.47 8.79
N MET A 237 -12.35 -4.82 7.77
CA MET A 237 -12.62 -3.92 6.66
C MET A 237 -13.42 -2.68 7.08
N LYS A 238 -14.31 -2.78 8.08
CA LYS A 238 -15.01 -1.61 8.67
C LYS A 238 -14.01 -0.62 9.27
N GLY A 239 -13.03 -1.13 10.04
CA GLY A 239 -11.95 -0.31 10.58
C GLY A 239 -11.12 0.35 9.48
N TYR A 240 -10.82 -0.41 8.43
CA TYR A 240 -10.06 0.08 7.27
C TYR A 240 -10.82 1.16 6.48
N VAL A 241 -12.10 0.96 6.18
CA VAL A 241 -12.94 1.98 5.49
C VAL A 241 -13.02 3.27 6.30
N LYS A 242 -13.19 3.18 7.61
CA LYS A 242 -13.19 4.36 8.49
C LYS A 242 -11.85 5.10 8.45
N ALA A 243 -10.76 4.35 8.45
CA ALA A 243 -9.40 4.91 8.35
C ALA A 243 -9.13 5.52 6.96
N SER A 244 -9.61 4.90 5.89
CA SER A 244 -9.50 5.42 4.52
C SER A 244 -10.24 6.74 4.35
N ARG A 245 -11.46 6.85 4.90
CA ARG A 245 -12.23 8.11 4.91
C ARG A 245 -11.49 9.21 5.67
N TYR A 246 -10.98 8.89 6.86
CA TYR A 246 -10.22 9.83 7.68
C TYR A 246 -8.95 10.32 6.95
N TYR A 247 -8.21 9.40 6.35
CA TYR A 247 -7.04 9.71 5.54
C TYR A 247 -7.40 10.61 4.35
N HIS A 248 -8.39 10.20 3.57
CA HIS A 248 -8.83 10.94 2.38
C HIS A 248 -9.22 12.37 2.72
N ASP A 249 -10.06 12.55 3.76
CA ASP A 249 -10.57 13.85 4.16
C ASP A 249 -9.50 14.74 4.82
N ALA A 250 -8.37 14.15 5.24
CA ALA A 250 -7.23 14.88 5.79
C ALA A 250 -6.23 15.32 4.70
N VAL A 251 -5.89 14.45 3.75
CA VAL A 251 -4.70 14.65 2.90
C VAL A 251 -4.96 14.61 1.40
N LEU A 252 -6.18 14.28 0.95
CA LEU A 252 -6.53 14.19 -0.47
C LEU A 252 -7.59 15.21 -0.91
N VAL A 253 -7.83 16.24 -0.09
CA VAL A 253 -8.81 17.28 -0.41
C VAL A 253 -8.32 18.10 -1.59
N GLN A 254 -9.19 18.29 -2.58
CA GLN A 254 -8.92 19.15 -3.72
C GLN A 254 -9.68 20.47 -3.60
N LYS A 255 -8.98 21.58 -3.90
CA LYS A 255 -9.57 22.90 -4.07
C LYS A 255 -8.88 23.58 -5.26
N ASP A 256 -9.67 24.05 -6.21
CA ASP A 256 -9.20 24.74 -7.42
C ASP A 256 -8.11 23.94 -8.19
N GLY A 257 -8.31 22.61 -8.31
CA GLY A 257 -7.40 21.70 -9.00
C GLY A 257 -6.09 21.42 -8.27
N ARG A 258 -5.97 21.81 -7.00
CA ARG A 258 -4.79 21.56 -6.16
C ARG A 258 -5.15 20.74 -4.93
N VAL A 259 -4.26 19.87 -4.52
CA VAL A 259 -4.37 19.19 -3.23
C VAL A 259 -4.07 20.18 -2.12
N VAL A 260 -4.96 20.27 -1.15
CA VAL A 260 -4.83 21.17 0.00
C VAL A 260 -4.95 20.39 1.31
N PRO A 261 -4.34 20.87 2.41
CA PRO A 261 -4.55 20.30 3.74
C PRO A 261 -6.03 20.32 4.13
N GLY A 262 -6.58 19.17 4.44
CA GLY A 262 -7.90 19.01 4.99
C GLY A 262 -7.89 18.99 6.52
N ARG A 263 -9.05 18.67 7.11
CA ARG A 263 -9.14 18.48 8.56
C ARG A 263 -8.20 17.36 9.01
N ASN A 264 -7.49 17.57 10.12
CA ASN A 264 -6.54 16.61 10.71
C ASN A 264 -5.30 16.30 9.85
N TYR A 265 -4.96 17.16 8.89
CA TYR A 265 -3.80 16.99 8.01
C TYR A 265 -2.50 16.73 8.80
N ASP A 266 -2.17 17.61 9.75
CA ASP A 266 -0.94 17.51 10.52
C ASP A 266 -0.92 16.25 11.40
N GLU A 267 -2.06 15.79 11.92
CA GLU A 267 -2.15 14.53 12.67
C GLU A 267 -1.79 13.33 11.75
N VAL A 268 -2.33 13.26 10.54
CA VAL A 268 -1.99 12.20 9.57
C VAL A 268 -0.52 12.27 9.17
N VAL A 269 0.05 13.48 9.01
CA VAL A 269 1.48 13.66 8.77
C VAL A 269 2.31 13.07 9.92
N GLN A 270 1.99 13.40 11.18
CA GLN A 270 2.73 12.92 12.35
C GLN A 270 2.60 11.40 12.52
N ILE A 271 1.40 10.84 12.35
CA ILE A 271 1.21 9.39 12.39
C ILE A 271 2.06 8.71 11.31
N THR A 272 2.01 9.22 10.07
CA THR A 272 2.78 8.66 8.96
C THR A 272 4.29 8.75 9.21
N ALA A 273 4.77 9.89 9.71
CA ALA A 273 6.18 10.10 10.08
C ALA A 273 6.63 9.10 11.15
N LYS A 274 5.82 8.88 12.20
CA LYS A 274 6.08 7.91 13.27
C LYS A 274 6.34 6.50 12.73
N TYR A 275 5.50 6.00 11.83
CA TYR A 275 5.60 4.64 11.32
C TYR A 275 6.64 4.46 10.21
N THR A 276 6.86 5.49 9.39
CA THR A 276 7.85 5.43 8.31
C THR A 276 9.26 5.74 8.76
N GLY A 277 9.41 6.46 9.88
CA GLY A 277 10.67 7.00 10.34
C GLY A 277 11.18 8.19 9.50
N ALA A 278 10.35 8.71 8.60
CA ALA A 278 10.68 9.89 7.80
C ALA A 278 10.33 11.19 8.56
N ARG A 279 11.08 12.25 8.29
CA ARG A 279 10.76 13.57 8.85
C ARG A 279 9.44 14.09 8.30
N PRO A 280 8.64 14.83 9.09
CA PRO A 280 7.33 15.35 8.67
C PRO A 280 7.37 16.14 7.37
N GLU A 281 8.41 16.93 7.11
CA GLU A 281 8.58 17.70 5.88
C GLU A 281 8.73 16.82 4.63
N ILE A 282 9.29 15.61 4.77
CA ILE A 282 9.36 14.62 3.70
C ILE A 282 7.98 14.03 3.43
N ILE A 283 7.21 13.77 4.48
CA ILE A 283 5.82 13.28 4.35
C ILE A 283 4.94 14.34 3.67
N LYS A 284 5.15 15.63 3.97
CA LYS A 284 4.41 16.77 3.40
C LYS A 284 4.66 17.00 1.89
N ILE A 285 5.65 16.34 1.29
CA ILE A 285 5.84 16.38 -0.18
C ILE A 285 4.58 15.87 -0.89
N GLY A 286 3.86 14.89 -0.31
CA GLY A 286 2.56 14.46 -0.77
C GLY A 286 2.18 13.06 -0.31
N PHE A 287 0.91 12.81 -0.43
CA PHE A 287 0.28 11.53 -0.12
C PHE A 287 -0.28 10.89 -1.39
N PRO A 288 -0.20 9.56 -1.53
CA PRO A 288 -0.78 8.87 -2.67
C PRO A 288 -2.31 8.95 -2.67
N TYR A 289 -2.88 9.00 -3.86
CA TYR A 289 -4.32 8.87 -4.00
C TYR A 289 -4.79 7.49 -3.52
N GLN A 290 -5.95 7.49 -2.85
CA GLN A 290 -6.68 6.30 -2.48
C GLN A 290 -8.18 6.61 -2.56
N ASP A 291 -8.98 5.64 -3.00
CA ASP A 291 -10.44 5.76 -2.95
C ASP A 291 -10.91 5.99 -1.51
N ARG A 292 -11.81 6.95 -1.30
CA ARG A 292 -12.28 7.34 0.04
C ARG A 292 -12.87 6.18 0.83
N ASN A 293 -13.50 5.25 0.13
CA ASN A 293 -14.12 4.06 0.72
C ASN A 293 -13.29 2.79 0.51
N GLY A 294 -12.13 2.87 -0.12
CA GLY A 294 -11.28 1.72 -0.40
C GLY A 294 -11.74 0.86 -1.58
N ARG A 295 -12.55 1.38 -2.51
CA ARG A 295 -12.98 0.63 -3.70
C ARG A 295 -11.85 0.46 -4.70
N LEU A 296 -11.74 -0.74 -5.26
CA LEU A 296 -10.74 -1.11 -6.27
C LEU A 296 -11.05 -0.54 -7.67
N LEU A 297 -10.01 -0.29 -8.46
CA LEU A 297 -10.07 -0.21 -9.91
C LEU A 297 -9.84 -1.61 -10.50
N VAL A 298 -10.87 -2.45 -10.49
CA VAL A 298 -10.79 -3.86 -10.88
C VAL A 298 -10.24 -4.06 -12.31
N PRO A 299 -10.61 -3.24 -13.32
CA PRO A 299 -10.06 -3.38 -14.68
C PRO A 299 -8.53 -3.25 -14.75
N ASP A 300 -7.92 -2.49 -13.84
CA ASP A 300 -6.47 -2.33 -13.82
C ASP A 300 -5.76 -3.61 -13.36
N ILE A 301 -6.38 -4.39 -12.48
CA ILE A 301 -5.84 -5.69 -12.03
C ILE A 301 -5.75 -6.66 -13.21
N GLU A 302 -6.77 -6.69 -14.06
CA GLU A 302 -6.80 -7.53 -15.26
C GLU A 302 -5.72 -7.12 -16.27
N LYS A 303 -5.61 -5.82 -16.56
CA LYS A 303 -4.57 -5.29 -17.46
C LYS A 303 -3.16 -5.62 -16.95
N GLN A 304 -2.94 -5.55 -15.65
CA GLN A 304 -1.65 -5.90 -15.06
C GLN A 304 -1.32 -7.39 -15.26
N MET A 305 -2.29 -8.28 -15.04
CA MET A 305 -2.07 -9.72 -15.30
C MET A 305 -1.77 -9.99 -16.77
N THR A 306 -2.47 -9.32 -17.69
CA THR A 306 -2.20 -9.42 -19.14
C THR A 306 -0.76 -9.01 -19.44
N TRP A 307 -0.32 -7.87 -18.94
CA TRP A 307 1.05 -7.40 -19.11
C TRP A 307 2.10 -8.40 -18.54
N TRP A 308 1.82 -8.97 -17.37
CA TRP A 308 2.71 -9.99 -16.78
C TRP A 308 2.82 -11.26 -17.63
N VAL A 309 1.73 -11.66 -18.29
CA VAL A 309 1.73 -12.81 -19.21
C VAL A 309 2.54 -12.49 -20.47
N GLU A 310 2.30 -11.33 -21.08
CA GLU A 310 3.00 -10.86 -22.28
C GLU A 310 4.52 -10.73 -22.07
N HIS A 311 4.94 -10.38 -20.84
CA HIS A 311 6.35 -10.23 -20.49
C HIS A 311 6.97 -11.47 -19.82
N GLY A 312 6.25 -12.61 -19.79
CA GLY A 312 6.78 -13.89 -19.31
C GLY A 312 6.90 -14.02 -17.79
N PHE A 313 6.29 -13.14 -17.01
CA PHE A 313 6.28 -13.21 -15.53
C PHE A 313 5.13 -14.05 -14.98
N MET A 314 4.12 -14.35 -15.78
CA MET A 314 3.02 -15.25 -15.48
C MET A 314 2.76 -16.19 -16.65
N LYS A 315 2.37 -17.45 -16.36
CA LYS A 315 2.01 -18.43 -17.40
C LYS A 315 0.67 -18.13 -18.07
N ARG A 316 -0.28 -17.58 -17.33
CA ARG A 316 -1.62 -17.20 -17.78
C ARG A 316 -2.23 -16.18 -16.83
N ALA A 317 -3.21 -15.41 -17.30
CA ALA A 317 -4.04 -14.58 -16.43
C ALA A 317 -4.95 -15.45 -15.55
N ILE A 318 -5.33 -14.91 -14.39
CA ILE A 318 -6.27 -15.53 -13.45
C ILE A 318 -7.63 -14.87 -13.67
N PRO A 319 -8.73 -15.64 -13.80
CA PRO A 319 -10.06 -15.05 -13.83
C PRO A 319 -10.30 -14.15 -12.61
N LEU A 320 -10.76 -12.92 -12.82
CA LEU A 320 -10.92 -11.94 -11.74
C LEU A 320 -11.73 -12.48 -10.56
N LYS A 321 -12.79 -13.26 -10.82
CA LYS A 321 -13.64 -13.90 -9.79
C LYS A 321 -12.90 -14.87 -8.86
N GLU A 322 -11.70 -15.31 -9.24
CA GLU A 322 -10.87 -16.24 -8.45
C GLU A 322 -9.88 -15.52 -7.53
N ILE A 323 -9.66 -14.22 -7.76
CA ILE A 323 -8.64 -13.44 -7.03
C ILE A 323 -9.18 -12.12 -6.48
N VAL A 324 -10.29 -11.60 -6.97
CA VAL A 324 -10.89 -10.33 -6.50
C VAL A 324 -12.22 -10.62 -5.80
N ASP A 325 -12.37 -10.12 -4.57
CA ASP A 325 -13.64 -10.15 -3.83
C ASP A 325 -13.91 -8.79 -3.18
N THR A 326 -14.69 -7.97 -3.86
CA THR A 326 -15.10 -6.65 -3.38
C THR A 326 -16.23 -6.70 -2.35
N SER A 327 -16.82 -7.87 -2.09
CA SER A 327 -17.97 -8.01 -1.17
C SER A 327 -17.61 -7.64 0.27
N PHE A 328 -16.33 -7.76 0.66
CA PHE A 328 -15.85 -7.34 2.00
C PHE A 328 -15.89 -5.82 2.15
N VAL A 329 -15.37 -5.08 1.17
CA VAL A 329 -15.35 -3.62 1.22
C VAL A 329 -16.74 -3.05 1.08
N GLU A 330 -17.58 -3.59 0.22
CA GLU A 330 -18.97 -3.13 0.06
C GLU A 330 -19.79 -3.38 1.33
N ALA A 331 -19.67 -4.55 1.97
CA ALA A 331 -20.32 -4.82 3.26
C ALA A 331 -19.87 -3.84 4.35
N ALA A 332 -18.57 -3.51 4.39
CA ALA A 332 -18.03 -2.55 5.34
C ALA A 332 -18.56 -1.12 5.09
N ILE A 333 -18.61 -0.69 3.83
CA ILE A 333 -19.13 0.63 3.43
C ILE A 333 -20.60 0.81 3.89
N GLN A 334 -21.43 -0.22 3.69
CA GLN A 334 -22.83 -0.20 4.13
C GLN A 334 -22.97 -0.12 5.65
N ALA A 335 -22.07 -0.77 6.39
CA ALA A 335 -22.12 -0.85 7.85
C ALA A 335 -21.55 0.38 8.55
N VAL A 336 -20.58 1.09 7.94
CA VAL A 336 -19.92 2.28 8.52
C VAL A 336 -20.66 3.53 8.04
N LYS A 337 -21.47 4.12 8.92
CA LYS A 337 -22.09 5.45 8.65
C LYS A 337 -21.01 6.52 8.43
N GLU A 338 -21.36 7.56 7.65
CA GLU A 338 -20.47 8.71 7.41
C GLU A 338 -20.19 9.53 8.67
#